data_e6fa76212fbd54c7a647c0a103662d68
#
_entry.id   e6fa76212fbd54c7a647c0a103662d68
#
_cell.length_a   1.000
_cell.length_b   1.000
_cell.length_c   1.000
_cell.angle_alpha   90.00
_cell.angle_beta   90.00
_cell.angle_gamma   90.00
#
_symmetry.space_group_name_H-M   'P 1'
#
loop_
_entity.id
_entity.type
_entity.pdbx_description
1 polymer ?
#
loop_
_entity_poly.entity_id
_entity_poly.type
_entity_poly.pdbx_seq_one_letter_code
_entity_poly.pdbx_strand_id
1 'polypeptide(L)'
;MIILLLRILILLLFIFLIYSAVKYLFHPKRKLELAHEQKRFYFLDDPENVRKNFLLTYKGVLFEGEKYLGTTQSAFEVVSIFIWPKKTSALKGLVLEDFQFIERKIRENYPVAKIDWKSPIKEFMANNNSDEEI
;
A
#
# COMPACT_ATOMS: atom_id res chain seq x y z
N MET A 1 -48.95 18.31 10.02
CA MET A 1 -48.27 17.08 10.44
C MET A 1 -47.52 16.40 9.32
N ILE A 2 -48.15 16.08 8.20
CA ILE A 2 -47.51 15.41 7.05
C ILE A 2 -46.35 16.22 6.49
N ILE A 3 -46.49 17.54 6.40
CA ILE A 3 -45.44 18.44 5.90
C ILE A 3 -44.21 18.42 6.82
N LEU A 4 -44.42 18.39 8.13
CA LEU A 4 -43.33 18.32 9.11
C LEU A 4 -42.56 16.98 9.01
N LEU A 5 -43.33 15.86 8.91
CA LEU A 5 -42.74 14.54 8.73
C LEU A 5 -41.94 14.45 7.44
N LEU A 6 -42.44 15.04 6.36
CA LEU A 6 -41.75 15.06 5.07
C LEU A 6 -40.45 15.86 5.16
N ARG A 7 -40.43 16.99 5.84
CA ARG A 7 -39.22 17.80 6.06
C ARG A 7 -38.16 17.03 6.85
N ILE A 8 -38.58 16.33 7.90
CA ILE A 8 -37.68 15.52 8.71
C ILE A 8 -37.11 14.38 7.89
N LEU A 9 -37.92 13.74 7.06
CA LEU A 9 -37.48 12.64 6.18
C LEU A 9 -36.42 13.12 5.16
N ILE A 10 -36.68 14.28 4.54
CA ILE A 10 -35.73 14.88 3.58
C ILE A 10 -34.45 15.24 4.28
N LEU A 11 -34.50 15.80 5.49
CA LEU A 11 -33.31 16.14 6.28
C LEU A 11 -32.48 14.90 6.61
N LEU A 12 -33.13 13.82 7.06
CA LEU A 12 -32.44 12.55 7.35
C LEU A 12 -31.78 11.96 6.10
N LEU A 13 -32.49 12.00 4.96
CA LEU A 13 -31.95 11.54 3.70
C LEU A 13 -30.71 12.33 3.30
N PHE A 14 -30.75 13.65 3.46
CA PHE A 14 -29.64 14.54 3.14
C PHE A 14 -28.42 14.26 4.01
N ILE A 15 -28.63 14.07 5.32
CA ILE A 15 -27.58 13.70 6.27
C ILE A 15 -26.97 12.35 5.89
N PHE A 16 -27.79 11.37 5.53
CA PHE A 16 -27.33 10.04 5.10
C PHE A 16 -26.47 10.12 3.83
N LEU A 17 -26.88 10.93 2.85
CA LEU A 17 -26.12 11.12 1.61
C LEU A 17 -24.78 11.76 1.87
N ILE A 18 -24.73 12.79 2.72
CA ILE A 18 -23.47 13.46 3.09
C ILE A 18 -22.55 12.47 3.82
N TYR A 19 -23.07 11.71 4.77
CA TYR A 19 -22.30 10.70 5.50
C TYR A 19 -21.73 9.65 4.56
N SER A 20 -22.54 9.15 3.64
CA SER A 20 -22.13 8.15 2.66
C SER A 20 -21.02 8.69 1.72
N ALA A 21 -21.18 9.94 1.27
CA ALA A 21 -20.17 10.60 0.41
C ALA A 21 -18.86 10.80 1.15
N VAL A 22 -18.88 11.26 2.39
CA VAL A 22 -17.69 11.45 3.22
C VAL A 22 -16.99 10.12 3.45
N LYS A 23 -17.74 9.08 3.79
CA LYS A 23 -17.19 7.73 4.01
C LYS A 23 -16.51 7.20 2.75
N TYR A 24 -17.11 7.40 1.58
CA TYR A 24 -16.55 7.00 0.30
C TYR A 24 -15.25 7.74 -0.02
N LEU A 25 -15.23 9.07 0.18
CA LEU A 25 -14.06 9.90 -0.10
C LEU A 25 -12.85 9.56 0.78
N PHE A 26 -13.09 9.12 2.03
CA PHE A 26 -12.04 8.76 2.96
C PHE A 26 -11.74 7.27 3.00
N HIS A 27 -12.31 6.48 2.09
CA HIS A 27 -12.02 5.05 2.02
C HIS A 27 -10.56 4.81 1.60
N PRO A 28 -9.83 3.88 2.28
CA PRO A 28 -8.40 3.65 1.98
C PRO A 28 -8.11 3.25 0.54
N LYS A 29 -8.97 2.45 -0.09
CA LYS A 29 -8.81 2.06 -1.50
C LYS A 29 -8.86 3.26 -2.44
N ARG A 30 -9.72 4.23 -2.14
CA ARG A 30 -9.81 5.45 -2.94
C ARG A 30 -8.54 6.29 -2.80
N LYS A 31 -7.98 6.37 -1.60
CA LYS A 31 -6.71 7.05 -1.36
C LYS A 31 -5.58 6.41 -2.16
N LEU A 32 -5.56 5.08 -2.23
CA LEU A 32 -4.60 4.34 -3.04
C LEU A 32 -4.75 4.67 -4.52
N GLU A 33 -5.97 4.65 -5.04
CA GLU A 33 -6.26 4.96 -6.45
C GLU A 33 -5.85 6.40 -6.81
N LEU A 34 -6.17 7.36 -5.95
CA LEU A 34 -5.78 8.75 -6.15
C LEU A 34 -4.27 8.93 -6.14
N ALA A 35 -3.58 8.30 -5.20
CA ALA A 35 -2.13 8.34 -5.13
C ALA A 35 -1.50 7.72 -6.37
N HIS A 36 -2.06 6.62 -6.88
CA HIS A 36 -1.60 5.96 -8.09
C HIS A 36 -1.75 6.88 -9.31
N GLU A 37 -2.91 7.53 -9.48
CA GLU A 37 -3.17 8.47 -10.57
C GLU A 37 -2.25 9.70 -10.51
N GLN A 38 -1.97 10.19 -9.29
CA GLN A 38 -1.13 11.35 -9.05
C GLN A 38 0.36 11.02 -8.95
N LYS A 39 0.72 9.76 -9.13
CA LYS A 39 2.10 9.24 -9.04
C LYS A 39 2.78 9.53 -7.70
N ARG A 40 1.98 9.56 -6.63
CA ARG A 40 2.45 9.75 -5.25
C ARG A 40 2.63 8.42 -4.56
N PHE A 41 3.33 8.43 -3.43
CA PHE A 41 3.48 7.28 -2.57
C PHE A 41 2.24 7.10 -1.69
N TYR A 42 1.73 5.86 -1.62
CA TYR A 42 0.72 5.47 -0.64
C TYR A 42 0.88 3.99 -0.34
N PHE A 43 0.86 3.66 0.96
CA PHE A 43 1.02 2.29 1.46
C PHE A 43 -0.29 1.88 2.14
N LEU A 44 -1.01 0.94 1.53
CA LEU A 44 -2.27 0.43 2.05
C LEU A 44 -2.03 -0.95 2.66
N ASP A 45 -2.01 -1.01 3.99
CA ASP A 45 -1.76 -2.23 4.74
C ASP A 45 -2.68 -2.31 5.95
N ASP A 46 -3.00 -3.53 6.36
CA ASP A 46 -3.67 -3.83 7.62
C ASP A 46 -2.66 -4.55 8.52
N PRO A 47 -1.96 -3.83 9.42
CA PRO A 47 -0.92 -4.43 10.25
C PRO A 47 -1.45 -5.45 11.26
N GLU A 48 -2.73 -5.41 11.57
CA GLU A 48 -3.37 -6.39 12.45
C GLU A 48 -3.69 -7.70 11.74
N ASN A 49 -3.81 -7.68 10.41
CA ASN A 49 -4.09 -8.87 9.61
C ASN A 49 -2.87 -9.27 8.78
N VAL A 50 -2.04 -10.13 9.34
CA VAL A 50 -0.80 -10.59 8.70
C VAL A 50 -1.03 -11.49 7.49
N ARG A 51 -2.24 -12.05 7.34
CA ARG A 51 -2.60 -12.88 6.19
C ARG A 51 -3.04 -12.06 4.98
N LYS A 52 -3.32 -10.78 5.18
CA LYS A 52 -3.76 -9.89 4.11
C LYS A 52 -2.57 -9.23 3.45
N ASN A 53 -2.47 -9.39 2.13
CA ASN A 53 -1.43 -8.72 1.35
C ASN A 53 -1.62 -7.21 1.40
N PHE A 54 -0.52 -6.47 1.37
CA PHE A 54 -0.59 -5.02 1.26
C PHE A 54 -0.54 -4.60 -0.21
N LEU A 55 -1.01 -3.38 -0.47
CA LEU A 55 -0.89 -2.70 -1.75
C LEU A 55 -0.10 -1.41 -1.52
N LEU A 56 0.78 -1.10 -2.46
CA LEU A 56 1.63 0.09 -2.38
C LEU A 56 1.74 0.70 -3.77
N THR A 57 1.63 2.02 -3.85
CA THR A 57 1.85 2.73 -5.10
C THR A 57 2.95 3.77 -4.94
N TYR A 58 3.77 3.93 -5.97
CA TYR A 58 4.84 4.91 -5.99
C TYR A 58 5.21 5.23 -7.43
N LYS A 59 5.25 6.52 -7.77
CA LYS A 59 5.58 7.02 -9.11
C LYS A 59 4.77 6.38 -10.24
N GLY A 60 3.50 6.08 -9.97
CA GLY A 60 2.59 5.50 -10.95
C GLY A 60 2.71 4.00 -11.12
N VAL A 61 3.43 3.32 -10.23
CA VAL A 61 3.56 1.86 -10.21
C VAL A 61 2.85 1.29 -9.00
N LEU A 62 2.00 0.30 -9.22
CA LEU A 62 1.28 -0.41 -8.16
C LEU A 62 2.00 -1.71 -7.86
N PHE A 63 2.32 -1.91 -6.58
CA PHE A 63 2.97 -3.11 -6.06
C PHE A 63 2.04 -3.83 -5.10
N GLU A 64 2.16 -5.14 -5.05
CA GLU A 64 1.50 -5.96 -4.04
C GLU A 64 2.58 -6.71 -3.25
N GLY A 65 2.37 -6.86 -1.94
CA GLY A 65 3.30 -7.56 -1.08
C GLY A 65 2.61 -8.61 -0.23
N GLU A 66 3.23 -9.78 -0.12
CA GLU A 66 2.79 -10.88 0.72
C GLU A 66 3.69 -10.97 1.95
N LYS A 67 3.05 -11.06 3.13
CA LYS A 67 3.74 -11.10 4.42
C LYS A 67 3.85 -12.53 4.92
N TYR A 68 5.03 -12.91 5.40
CA TYR A 68 5.29 -14.23 5.97
C TYR A 68 5.67 -14.11 7.44
N LEU A 69 4.96 -14.85 8.27
CA LEU A 69 5.23 -14.91 9.71
C LEU A 69 6.35 -15.90 10.01
N GLY A 70 7.12 -15.58 11.03
CA GLY A 70 8.12 -16.47 11.59
C GLY A 70 8.30 -16.18 13.07
N THR A 71 9.10 -17.01 13.73
CA THR A 71 9.44 -16.82 15.15
C THR A 71 10.70 -15.98 15.28
N THR A 72 10.63 -14.96 16.14
CA THR A 72 11.78 -14.19 16.58
C THR A 72 12.07 -14.54 18.05
N GLN A 73 13.12 -13.98 18.63
CA GLN A 73 13.45 -14.23 20.03
C GLN A 73 12.36 -13.77 21.00
N SER A 74 11.51 -12.84 20.58
CA SER A 74 10.51 -12.22 21.46
C SER A 74 9.05 -12.56 21.09
N ALA A 75 8.74 -12.92 19.83
CA ALA A 75 7.35 -13.10 19.40
C ALA A 75 7.25 -13.76 18.03
N PHE A 76 6.01 -13.97 17.59
CA PHE A 76 5.70 -14.20 16.18
C PHE A 76 5.62 -12.84 15.49
N GLU A 77 6.41 -12.65 14.46
CA GLU A 77 6.47 -11.40 13.70
C GLU A 77 6.55 -11.67 12.21
N VAL A 78 6.27 -10.65 11.40
CA VAL A 78 6.51 -10.71 9.97
C VAL A 78 8.03 -10.69 9.76
N VAL A 79 8.59 -11.81 9.30
CA VAL A 79 10.04 -11.99 9.12
C VAL A 79 10.47 -11.88 7.67
N SER A 80 9.54 -11.99 6.73
CA SER A 80 9.82 -11.90 5.29
C SER A 80 8.63 -11.29 4.57
N ILE A 81 8.92 -10.50 3.53
CA ILE A 81 7.91 -9.89 2.67
C ILE A 81 8.35 -10.09 1.22
N PHE A 82 7.46 -10.64 0.41
CA PHE A 82 7.68 -10.84 -1.03
C PHE A 82 6.86 -9.81 -1.80
N ILE A 83 7.51 -9.03 -2.67
CA ILE A 83 6.89 -7.90 -3.38
C ILE A 83 7.00 -8.09 -4.89
N TRP A 84 5.92 -7.76 -5.60
CA TRP A 84 5.90 -7.79 -7.06
C TRP A 84 5.11 -6.61 -7.59
N PRO A 85 5.45 -6.11 -8.80
CA PRO A 85 4.63 -5.09 -9.45
C PRO A 85 3.41 -5.72 -10.09
N LYS A 86 2.29 -5.01 -10.10
CA LYS A 86 1.08 -5.45 -10.79
C LYS A 86 1.27 -5.48 -12.30
N LYS A 87 2.05 -4.53 -12.84
CA LYS A 87 2.41 -4.46 -14.25
C LYS A 87 3.90 -4.23 -14.38
N THR A 88 4.62 -5.21 -14.92
CA THR A 88 6.06 -5.12 -15.11
C THR A 88 6.45 -3.97 -16.05
N SER A 89 5.64 -3.69 -17.07
CA SER A 89 5.87 -2.59 -18.00
C SER A 89 5.89 -1.21 -17.35
N ALA A 90 5.22 -1.06 -16.20
CA ALA A 90 5.17 0.21 -15.47
C ALA A 90 6.49 0.53 -14.74
N LEU A 91 7.39 -0.45 -14.59
CA LEU A 91 8.70 -0.27 -13.91
C LEU A 91 9.66 0.60 -14.71
N LYS A 92 9.37 0.87 -15.95
CA LYS A 92 10.23 1.66 -16.83
C LYS A 92 10.48 3.06 -16.26
N GLY A 93 11.73 3.41 -16.09
CA GLY A 93 12.12 4.71 -15.54
C GLY A 93 12.37 4.72 -14.03
N LEU A 94 12.09 3.62 -13.32
CA LEU A 94 12.44 3.53 -11.90
C LEU A 94 13.92 3.20 -11.74
N VAL A 95 14.53 3.81 -10.73
CA VAL A 95 15.95 3.63 -10.40
C VAL A 95 16.09 2.91 -9.06
N LEU A 96 17.33 2.50 -8.73
CA LEU A 96 17.64 1.79 -7.48
C LEU A 96 17.13 2.52 -6.24
N GLU A 97 17.29 3.84 -6.22
CA GLU A 97 16.85 4.69 -5.10
C GLU A 97 15.35 4.61 -4.85
N ASP A 98 14.54 4.41 -5.89
CA ASP A 98 13.09 4.27 -5.77
C ASP A 98 12.73 3.00 -5.01
N PHE A 99 13.39 1.88 -5.32
CA PHE A 99 13.17 0.61 -4.63
C PHE A 99 13.67 0.67 -3.18
N GLN A 100 14.79 1.33 -2.94
CA GLN A 100 15.31 1.54 -1.59
C GLN A 100 14.37 2.40 -0.75
N PHE A 101 13.74 3.41 -1.35
CA PHE A 101 12.72 4.22 -0.69
C PHE A 101 11.53 3.37 -0.26
N ILE A 102 11.05 2.51 -1.16
CA ILE A 102 9.93 1.60 -0.87
C ILE A 102 10.30 0.67 0.28
N GLU A 103 11.50 0.09 0.27
CA GLU A 103 11.97 -0.79 1.34
C GLU A 103 12.01 -0.08 2.69
N ARG A 104 12.50 1.16 2.72
CA ARG A 104 12.55 1.96 3.95
C ARG A 104 11.15 2.19 4.52
N LYS A 105 10.19 2.49 3.65
CA LYS A 105 8.80 2.72 4.06
C LYS A 105 8.15 1.45 4.62
N ILE A 106 8.43 0.31 4.03
CA ILE A 106 7.93 -0.97 4.51
C ILE A 106 8.58 -1.31 5.87
N ARG A 107 9.88 -1.08 6.03
CA ARG A 107 10.60 -1.35 7.28
C ARG A 107 10.18 -0.45 8.44
N GLU A 108 9.58 0.69 8.18
CA GLU A 108 8.98 1.52 9.24
C GLU A 108 7.90 0.74 10.00
N ASN A 109 7.15 -0.12 9.30
CA ASN A 109 6.09 -0.94 9.90
C ASN A 109 6.57 -2.36 10.24
N TYR A 110 7.56 -2.88 9.52
CA TYR A 110 8.08 -4.24 9.68
C TYR A 110 9.60 -4.24 9.77
N PRO A 111 10.17 -3.75 10.91
CA PRO A 111 11.62 -3.51 11.00
C PRO A 111 12.50 -4.75 10.92
N VAL A 112 11.98 -5.92 11.27
CA VAL A 112 12.73 -7.18 11.25
C VAL A 112 12.53 -7.97 9.95
N ALA A 113 11.67 -7.50 9.06
CA ALA A 113 11.33 -8.23 7.84
C ALA A 113 12.44 -8.14 6.78
N LYS A 114 12.77 -9.27 6.19
CA LYS A 114 13.61 -9.33 5.00
C LYS A 114 12.71 -9.12 3.79
N ILE A 115 13.08 -8.18 2.93
CA ILE A 115 12.29 -7.84 1.74
C ILE A 115 12.87 -8.55 0.54
N ASP A 116 12.05 -9.36 -0.12
CA ASP A 116 12.41 -10.08 -1.34
C ASP A 116 11.57 -9.55 -2.49
N TRP A 117 12.24 -9.18 -3.57
CA TRP A 117 11.60 -8.67 -4.78
C TRP A 117 11.47 -9.77 -5.83
N LYS A 118 10.38 -9.74 -6.57
CA LYS A 118 10.20 -10.60 -7.74
C LYS A 118 11.08 -10.12 -8.89
N SER A 119 11.57 -11.07 -9.70
CA SER A 119 12.27 -10.73 -10.95
C SER A 119 11.38 -9.90 -11.88
N PRO A 120 11.89 -8.89 -12.61
CA PRO A 120 13.33 -8.57 -12.79
C PRO A 120 13.93 -7.62 -11.74
N ILE A 121 13.13 -7.14 -10.78
CA ILE A 121 13.61 -6.18 -9.76
C ILE A 121 14.72 -6.79 -8.92
N LYS A 122 14.58 -8.06 -8.57
CA LYS A 122 15.56 -8.78 -7.75
C LYS A 122 16.94 -8.71 -8.36
N GLU A 123 17.08 -9.01 -9.65
CA GLU A 123 18.33 -8.98 -10.38
C GLU A 123 18.86 -7.56 -10.55
N PHE A 124 17.98 -6.63 -10.82
CA PHE A 124 18.33 -5.21 -10.95
C PHE A 124 18.97 -4.68 -9.68
N MET A 125 18.39 -4.95 -8.53
CA MET A 125 18.92 -4.51 -7.23
C MET A 125 20.21 -5.21 -6.87
N ALA A 126 20.32 -6.50 -7.14
CA ALA A 126 21.54 -7.26 -6.87
C ALA A 126 22.74 -6.75 -7.70
N ASN A 127 22.52 -6.46 -8.97
CA ASN A 127 23.57 -5.94 -9.86
C ASN A 127 24.05 -4.54 -9.43
N ASN A 128 23.11 -3.67 -9.04
CA ASN A 128 23.45 -2.32 -8.60
C ASN A 128 24.16 -2.31 -7.24
N ASN A 129 23.78 -3.20 -6.32
CA ASN A 129 24.44 -3.34 -5.04
C ASN A 129 25.88 -3.86 -5.20
N SER A 130 26.12 -4.75 -6.17
CA SER A 130 27.47 -5.24 -6.50
C SER A 130 28.36 -4.12 -7.01
N ASP A 131 27.84 -3.21 -7.82
CA ASP A 131 28.55 -2.07 -8.34
C ASP A 131 28.94 -1.07 -7.25
N GLU A 132 28.12 -0.94 -6.21
CA GLU A 132 28.41 -0.06 -5.07
C GLU A 132 29.49 -0.61 -4.13
N GLU A 133 29.70 -1.93 -4.10
CA GLU A 133 30.71 -2.58 -3.25
C GLU A 133 32.14 -2.51 -3.84
N ILE A 134 32.29 -2.08 -5.08
CA ILE A 134 33.54 -1.90 -5.76
C ILE A 134 34.02 -0.46 -5.60
#